data_891acb2a8a2e5d1a07d6d7f160216752
#
_entry.id   891acb2a8a2e5d1a07d6d7f160216752
#
_cell.length_a   1.000
_cell.length_b   1.000
_cell.length_c   1.000
_cell.angle_alpha   90.00
_cell.angle_beta   90.00
_cell.angle_gamma   90.00
#
_symmetry.space_group_name_H-M   'P 1'
#
loop_
_entity.id
_entity.type
_entity.pdbx_description
1 polymer ?
#
loop_
_entity_poly.entity_id
_entity_poly.type
_entity_poly.pdbx_seq_one_letter_code
_entity_poly.pdbx_strand_id
1 'polypeptide(L)'
;LPDIRGSLGATFEEGSWITTAYLVAEIIVIPLTGWLVSAFSMRRVLIVGTTGFLLFSVACSLAPTIGAMIAARALQGAFGGVLIPLSFQLIATELPLSRRPLGMALFAVANNVAQAAGPSIGGWLTDVYSWRWIFYLQIPPGLALLAAIARSIRPQAVHAAGLRNGDWGGIATMALGLSAMQIVLEEGGRRDWFASPFIVQTSILAATSL
;
A
#
# COMPACT_ATOMS: atom_id res chain seq x y z
N LEU A 1 -14.82 5.28 -7.83
CA LEU A 1 -13.96 6.15 -8.66
C LEU A 1 -14.73 7.21 -9.45
N PRO A 2 -15.90 6.91 -10.11
CA PRO A 2 -16.65 7.93 -10.85
C PRO A 2 -16.97 9.17 -10.03
N ASP A 3 -17.41 9.00 -8.78
CA ASP A 3 -17.81 10.11 -7.89
C ASP A 3 -16.62 10.99 -7.48
N ILE A 4 -15.46 10.37 -7.23
CA ILE A 4 -14.21 11.10 -6.94
C ILE A 4 -13.83 11.95 -8.16
N ARG A 5 -13.86 11.35 -9.34
CA ARG A 5 -13.56 12.05 -10.61
C ARG A 5 -14.53 13.20 -10.84
N GLY A 6 -15.83 12.94 -10.71
CA GLY A 6 -16.85 13.96 -10.89
C GLY A 6 -16.69 15.13 -9.92
N SER A 7 -16.38 14.85 -8.65
CA SER A 7 -16.22 15.89 -7.63
C SER A 7 -14.91 16.70 -7.76
N LEU A 8 -13.87 16.12 -8.37
CA LEU A 8 -12.56 16.78 -8.55
C LEU A 8 -12.35 17.29 -9.99
N GLY A 9 -13.37 17.15 -10.87
CA GLY A 9 -13.28 17.58 -12.27
C GLY A 9 -12.23 16.83 -13.08
N ALA A 10 -11.95 15.57 -12.71
CA ALA A 10 -10.87 14.80 -13.30
C ALA A 10 -11.31 13.99 -14.52
N THR A 11 -10.41 13.85 -15.49
CA THR A 11 -10.58 12.98 -16.67
C THR A 11 -10.57 11.50 -16.28
N PHE A 12 -10.90 10.63 -17.21
CA PHE A 12 -10.84 9.18 -16.99
C PHE A 12 -9.42 8.71 -16.74
N GLU A 13 -8.45 9.24 -17.47
CA GLU A 13 -7.02 8.89 -17.30
C GLU A 13 -6.48 9.36 -15.95
N GLU A 14 -6.76 10.59 -15.55
CA GLU A 14 -6.34 11.09 -14.24
C GLU A 14 -6.95 10.30 -13.08
N GLY A 15 -8.21 9.86 -13.23
CA GLY A 15 -8.88 9.04 -12.23
C GLY A 15 -8.25 7.67 -12.05
N SER A 16 -7.67 7.05 -13.07
CA SER A 16 -6.96 5.79 -12.96
C SER A 16 -5.70 5.90 -12.10
N TRP A 17 -5.00 7.02 -12.21
CA TRP A 17 -3.79 7.27 -11.42
C TRP A 17 -4.02 7.29 -9.90
N ILE A 18 -5.27 7.49 -9.44
CA ILE A 18 -5.61 7.36 -8.01
C ILE A 18 -5.30 5.95 -7.49
N THR A 19 -5.60 4.92 -8.29
CA THR A 19 -5.33 3.53 -7.93
C THR A 19 -3.89 3.15 -8.27
N THR A 20 -3.44 3.46 -9.48
CA THR A 20 -2.10 3.13 -9.97
C THR A 20 -1.01 3.69 -9.06
N ALA A 21 -1.11 4.96 -8.64
CA ALA A 21 -0.12 5.58 -7.76
C ALA A 21 -0.03 4.88 -6.39
N TYR A 22 -1.17 4.46 -5.84
CA TYR A 22 -1.21 3.68 -4.60
C TYR A 22 -0.49 2.33 -4.77
N LEU A 23 -0.87 1.55 -5.81
CA LEU A 23 -0.32 0.22 -6.06
C LEU A 23 1.17 0.26 -6.41
N VAL A 24 1.61 1.22 -7.21
CA VAL A 24 3.03 1.42 -7.52
C VAL A 24 3.84 1.70 -6.26
N ALA A 25 3.36 2.61 -5.41
CA ALA A 25 4.06 2.91 -4.16
C ALA A 25 4.06 1.73 -3.19
N GLU A 26 2.96 0.99 -3.11
CA GLU A 26 2.82 -0.21 -2.28
C GLU A 26 3.82 -1.30 -2.71
N ILE A 27 3.89 -1.62 -4.01
CA ILE A 27 4.75 -2.71 -4.51
C ILE A 27 6.24 -2.40 -4.36
N ILE A 28 6.64 -1.13 -4.40
CA ILE A 28 8.02 -0.71 -4.12
C ILE A 28 8.42 -1.03 -2.68
N VAL A 29 7.52 -0.83 -1.74
CA VAL A 29 7.82 -0.93 -0.31
C VAL A 29 7.78 -2.36 0.21
N ILE A 30 7.02 -3.25 -0.43
CA ILE A 30 6.92 -4.66 -0.03
C ILE A 30 8.30 -5.33 0.13
N PRO A 31 9.19 -5.34 -0.88
CA PRO A 31 10.52 -5.94 -0.73
C PRO A 31 11.44 -5.17 0.21
N LEU A 32 11.22 -3.85 0.37
CA LEU A 32 11.99 -3.03 1.32
C LEU A 32 11.67 -3.33 2.78
N THR A 33 10.55 -3.97 3.06
CA THR A 33 10.06 -4.22 4.42
C THR A 33 11.07 -4.99 5.26
N GLY A 34 11.74 -6.00 4.68
CA GLY A 34 12.78 -6.77 5.39
C GLY A 34 13.95 -5.90 5.84
N TRP A 35 14.42 -5.01 4.97
CA TRP A 35 15.48 -4.06 5.30
C TRP A 35 15.00 -3.03 6.35
N LEU A 36 13.79 -2.48 6.18
CA LEU A 36 13.20 -1.55 7.16
C LEU A 36 13.12 -2.16 8.57
N VAL A 37 12.72 -3.42 8.67
CA VAL A 37 12.64 -4.14 9.96
C VAL A 37 14.02 -4.34 10.57
N SER A 38 15.01 -4.71 9.76
CA SER A 38 16.39 -4.89 10.24
C SER A 38 17.01 -3.57 10.71
N ALA A 39 16.67 -2.45 10.08
CA ALA A 39 17.19 -1.12 10.42
C ALA A 39 16.47 -0.48 11.61
N PHE A 40 15.13 -0.59 11.67
CA PHE A 40 14.30 0.20 12.61
C PHE A 40 13.53 -0.63 13.65
N SER A 41 13.50 -1.91 13.54
CA SER A 41 12.66 -2.88 14.27
C SER A 41 11.22 -2.97 13.77
N MET A 42 10.64 -4.18 13.86
CA MET A 42 9.29 -4.49 13.42
C MET A 42 8.23 -3.57 14.05
N ARG A 43 8.31 -3.35 15.37
CA ARG A 43 7.34 -2.49 16.07
C ARG A 43 7.31 -1.06 15.52
N ARG A 44 8.49 -0.46 15.29
CA ARG A 44 8.58 0.92 14.77
C ARG A 44 8.06 1.00 13.36
N VAL A 45 8.44 0.05 12.50
CA VAL A 45 7.97 0.01 11.10
C VAL A 45 6.45 -0.13 11.04
N LEU A 46 5.85 -0.99 11.88
CA LEU A 46 4.40 -1.12 11.98
C LEU A 46 3.72 0.17 12.48
N ILE A 47 4.25 0.81 13.53
CA ILE A 47 3.66 2.05 14.05
C ILE A 47 3.76 3.16 13.01
N VAL A 48 4.92 3.37 12.41
CA VAL A 48 5.14 4.43 11.42
C VAL A 48 4.31 4.14 10.16
N GLY A 49 4.32 2.89 9.67
CA GLY A 49 3.51 2.48 8.52
C GLY A 49 2.02 2.70 8.75
N THR A 50 1.49 2.19 9.87
CA THR A 50 0.05 2.37 10.18
C THR A 50 -0.31 3.84 10.40
N THR A 51 0.51 4.59 11.15
CA THR A 51 0.24 6.02 11.39
C THR A 51 0.29 6.82 10.09
N GLY A 52 1.31 6.61 9.25
CA GLY A 52 1.43 7.25 7.94
C GLY A 52 0.25 6.90 7.04
N PHE A 53 -0.13 5.62 6.98
CA PHE A 53 -1.30 5.16 6.23
C PHE A 53 -2.58 5.89 6.65
N LEU A 54 -2.84 6.03 7.96
CA LEU A 54 -4.02 6.75 8.47
C LEU A 54 -3.94 8.25 8.19
N LEU A 55 -2.78 8.88 8.37
CA LEU A 55 -2.60 10.31 8.06
C LEU A 55 -2.89 10.59 6.59
N PHE A 56 -2.36 9.78 5.67
CA PHE A 56 -2.62 9.95 4.25
C PHE A 56 -4.01 9.48 3.83
N SER A 57 -4.68 8.61 4.60
CA SER A 57 -6.10 8.35 4.44
C SER A 57 -6.93 9.62 4.69
N VAL A 58 -6.64 10.34 5.78
CA VAL A 58 -7.27 11.64 6.04
C VAL A 58 -6.92 12.66 4.95
N ALA A 59 -5.66 12.73 4.52
CA ALA A 59 -5.24 13.62 3.44
C ALA A 59 -6.00 13.33 2.13
N CYS A 60 -6.22 12.07 1.77
CA CYS A 60 -7.05 11.69 0.63
C CYS A 60 -8.49 12.20 0.75
N SER A 61 -9.10 12.08 1.95
CA SER A 61 -10.47 12.56 2.17
C SER A 61 -10.61 14.08 2.03
N LEU A 62 -9.54 14.81 2.32
CA LEU A 62 -9.49 16.27 2.28
C LEU A 62 -8.89 16.82 0.98
N ALA A 63 -8.51 15.96 0.03
CA ALA A 63 -7.84 16.39 -1.20
C ALA A 63 -8.69 17.38 -2.01
N PRO A 64 -8.17 18.59 -2.30
CA PRO A 64 -8.91 19.60 -3.05
C PRO A 64 -8.79 19.44 -4.56
N THR A 65 -7.78 18.73 -5.03
CA THR A 65 -7.48 18.52 -6.46
C THR A 65 -7.12 17.07 -6.73
N ILE A 66 -7.25 16.65 -7.99
CA ILE A 66 -6.85 15.30 -8.43
C ILE A 66 -5.35 15.04 -8.19
N GLY A 67 -4.49 16.03 -8.43
CA GLY A 67 -3.05 15.89 -8.18
C GLY A 67 -2.74 15.68 -6.69
N ALA A 68 -3.41 16.42 -5.79
CA ALA A 68 -3.29 16.22 -4.34
C ALA A 68 -3.78 14.82 -3.92
N MET A 69 -4.87 14.33 -4.52
CA MET A 69 -5.38 12.98 -4.29
C MET A 69 -4.36 11.92 -4.72
N ILE A 70 -3.81 12.02 -5.93
CA ILE A 70 -2.82 11.07 -6.45
C ILE A 70 -1.57 11.05 -5.55
N ALA A 71 -1.05 12.22 -5.16
CA ALA A 71 0.09 12.31 -4.27
C ALA A 71 -0.20 11.70 -2.88
N ALA A 72 -1.36 12.00 -2.29
CA ALA A 72 -1.78 11.42 -1.02
C ALA A 72 -1.95 9.90 -1.12
N ARG A 73 -2.48 9.37 -2.23
CA ARG A 73 -2.61 7.93 -2.49
C ARG A 73 -1.26 7.23 -2.64
N ALA A 74 -0.31 7.85 -3.36
CA ALA A 74 1.05 7.32 -3.45
C ALA A 74 1.70 7.21 -2.06
N LEU A 75 1.60 8.24 -1.24
CA LEU A 75 2.13 8.22 0.12
C LEU A 75 1.37 7.23 1.01
N GLN A 76 0.05 7.14 0.90
CA GLN A 76 -0.75 6.13 1.59
C GLN A 76 -0.31 4.70 1.22
N GLY A 77 -0.09 4.42 -0.08
CA GLY A 77 0.43 3.14 -0.57
C GLY A 77 1.83 2.83 -0.02
N ALA A 78 2.74 3.81 -0.02
CA ALA A 78 4.08 3.65 0.53
C ALA A 78 4.07 3.27 2.02
N PHE A 79 3.23 3.90 2.83
CA PHE A 79 3.10 3.54 4.25
C PHE A 79 2.30 2.25 4.46
N GLY A 80 1.34 1.94 3.59
CA GLY A 80 0.53 0.71 3.65
C GLY A 80 1.28 -0.55 3.24
N GLY A 81 2.23 -0.43 2.32
CA GLY A 81 2.95 -1.56 1.72
C GLY A 81 3.73 -2.43 2.70
N VAL A 82 4.09 -1.91 3.88
CA VAL A 82 4.73 -2.71 4.93
C VAL A 82 3.75 -3.62 5.68
N LEU A 83 2.45 -3.33 5.67
CA LEU A 83 1.49 -3.99 6.57
C LEU A 83 1.26 -5.46 6.22
N ILE A 84 1.17 -5.80 4.92
CA ILE A 84 0.94 -7.18 4.47
C ILE A 84 2.14 -8.08 4.83
N PRO A 85 3.38 -7.79 4.39
CA PRO A 85 4.52 -8.65 4.71
C PRO A 85 4.79 -8.73 6.21
N LEU A 86 4.57 -7.65 6.97
CA LEU A 86 4.73 -7.68 8.42
C LEU A 86 3.65 -8.49 9.13
N SER A 87 2.44 -8.57 8.59
CA SER A 87 1.40 -9.46 9.12
C SER A 87 1.82 -10.93 9.01
N PHE A 88 2.37 -11.34 7.87
CA PHE A 88 2.93 -12.69 7.71
C PHE A 88 4.11 -12.94 8.65
N GLN A 89 5.01 -11.98 8.78
CA GLN A 89 6.16 -12.09 9.67
C GLN A 89 5.73 -12.19 11.14
N LEU A 90 4.73 -11.42 11.59
CA LEU A 90 4.16 -11.52 12.94
C LEU A 90 3.59 -12.92 13.21
N ILE A 91 2.81 -13.46 12.27
CA ILE A 91 2.26 -14.82 12.39
C ILE A 91 3.40 -15.84 12.52
N ALA A 92 4.47 -15.68 11.73
CA ALA A 92 5.59 -16.61 11.73
C ALA A 92 6.49 -16.51 12.98
N THR A 93 6.61 -15.32 13.58
CA THR A 93 7.53 -15.08 14.70
C THR A 93 6.86 -15.13 16.07
N GLU A 94 5.65 -14.57 16.20
CA GLU A 94 4.97 -14.42 17.48
C GLU A 94 4.04 -15.59 17.82
N LEU A 95 3.58 -16.35 16.82
CA LEU A 95 2.70 -17.49 17.07
C LEU A 95 3.47 -18.81 17.22
N PRO A 96 3.11 -19.67 18.19
CA PRO A 96 3.61 -21.03 18.28
C PRO A 96 3.36 -21.80 16.98
N LEU A 97 4.24 -22.74 16.61
CA LEU A 97 4.15 -23.53 15.37
C LEU A 97 2.76 -24.16 15.17
N SER A 98 2.15 -24.65 16.26
CA SER A 98 0.81 -25.28 16.23
C SER A 98 -0.32 -24.30 15.87
N ARG A 99 -0.15 -23.00 16.09
CA ARG A 99 -1.17 -21.96 15.83
C ARG A 99 -0.92 -21.14 14.56
N ARG A 100 0.24 -21.28 13.91
CA ARG A 100 0.55 -20.58 12.66
C ARG A 100 -0.44 -20.88 11.54
N PRO A 101 -0.87 -22.12 11.30
CA PRO A 101 -1.89 -22.41 10.29
C PRO A 101 -3.20 -21.66 10.53
N LEU A 102 -3.63 -21.57 11.79
CA LEU A 102 -4.83 -20.80 12.15
C LEU A 102 -4.64 -19.30 11.89
N GLY A 103 -3.47 -18.73 12.26
CA GLY A 103 -3.14 -17.34 11.98
C GLY A 103 -3.17 -17.03 10.48
N MET A 104 -2.58 -17.89 9.65
CA MET A 104 -2.58 -17.74 8.19
C MET A 104 -4.01 -17.88 7.61
N ALA A 105 -4.80 -18.81 8.13
CA ALA A 105 -6.20 -18.97 7.68
C ALA A 105 -7.04 -17.74 8.02
N LEU A 106 -6.90 -17.19 9.23
CA LEU A 106 -7.62 -15.97 9.63
C LEU A 106 -7.19 -14.76 8.79
N PHE A 107 -5.90 -14.62 8.49
CA PHE A 107 -5.41 -13.57 7.60
C PHE A 107 -6.02 -13.71 6.20
N ALA A 108 -6.00 -14.91 5.63
CA ALA A 108 -6.55 -15.17 4.30
C ALA A 108 -8.05 -14.89 4.25
N VAL A 109 -8.82 -15.33 5.26
CA VAL A 109 -10.26 -15.06 5.35
C VAL A 109 -10.51 -13.56 5.47
N ALA A 110 -9.82 -12.86 6.36
CA ALA A 110 -9.97 -11.42 6.53
C ALA A 110 -9.69 -10.66 5.23
N ASN A 111 -8.62 -11.02 4.51
CA ASN A 111 -8.25 -10.40 3.24
C ASN A 111 -9.31 -10.64 2.15
N ASN A 112 -9.80 -11.88 2.01
CA ASN A 112 -10.84 -12.22 1.02
C ASN A 112 -12.18 -11.54 1.35
N VAL A 113 -12.57 -11.51 2.63
CA VAL A 113 -13.80 -10.83 3.06
C VAL A 113 -13.69 -9.33 2.79
N ALA A 114 -12.54 -8.70 3.07
CA ALA A 114 -12.32 -7.28 2.80
C ALA A 114 -12.43 -6.97 1.30
N GLN A 115 -11.87 -7.81 0.44
CA GLN A 115 -11.95 -7.63 -1.02
C GLN A 115 -13.38 -7.83 -1.55
N ALA A 116 -14.10 -8.83 -1.06
CA ALA A 116 -15.48 -9.10 -1.47
C ALA A 116 -16.47 -8.03 -0.96
N ALA A 117 -16.31 -7.57 0.29
CA ALA A 117 -17.19 -6.59 0.90
C ALA A 117 -16.85 -5.14 0.49
N GLY A 118 -15.60 -4.89 0.12
CA GLY A 118 -15.09 -3.55 -0.20
C GLY A 118 -15.93 -2.77 -1.21
N PRO A 119 -16.19 -3.31 -2.41
CA PRO A 119 -17.02 -2.64 -3.41
C PRO A 119 -18.44 -2.34 -2.93
N SER A 120 -19.06 -3.26 -2.21
CA SER A 120 -20.44 -3.09 -1.70
C SER A 120 -20.50 -2.03 -0.61
N ILE A 121 -19.59 -2.08 0.37
CA ILE A 121 -19.51 -1.10 1.45
C ILE A 121 -19.09 0.27 0.90
N GLY A 122 -18.10 0.29 0.01
CA GLY A 122 -17.62 1.52 -0.61
C GLY A 122 -18.68 2.20 -1.49
N GLY A 123 -19.45 1.41 -2.27
CA GLY A 123 -20.57 1.90 -3.06
C GLY A 123 -21.64 2.50 -2.17
N TRP A 124 -22.11 1.76 -1.18
CA TRP A 124 -23.13 2.21 -0.24
C TRP A 124 -22.72 3.50 0.50
N LEU A 125 -21.48 3.58 1.00
CA LEU A 125 -20.97 4.78 1.66
C LEU A 125 -20.93 6.00 0.71
N THR A 126 -20.56 5.76 -0.53
CA THR A 126 -20.50 6.82 -1.55
C THR A 126 -21.89 7.34 -1.89
N ASP A 127 -22.87 6.44 -2.05
CA ASP A 127 -24.25 6.79 -2.42
C ASP A 127 -24.98 7.50 -1.27
N VAL A 128 -24.80 7.05 -0.02
CA VAL A 128 -25.54 7.58 1.16
C VAL A 128 -24.90 8.82 1.75
N TYR A 129 -23.57 8.88 1.75
CA TYR A 129 -22.84 9.97 2.41
C TYR A 129 -21.93 10.72 1.42
N SER A 130 -20.76 10.16 1.14
CA SER A 130 -19.77 10.71 0.21
C SER A 130 -18.63 9.71 0.05
N TRP A 131 -17.95 9.74 -1.10
CA TRP A 131 -16.73 8.97 -1.33
C TRP A 131 -15.62 9.20 -0.27
N ARG A 132 -15.64 10.36 0.41
CA ARG A 132 -14.69 10.69 1.49
C ARG A 132 -14.78 9.73 2.66
N TRP A 133 -15.95 9.17 2.93
CA TRP A 133 -16.17 8.23 4.02
C TRP A 133 -15.45 6.89 3.83
N ILE A 134 -15.11 6.51 2.61
CA ILE A 134 -14.28 5.33 2.33
C ILE A 134 -12.92 5.46 3.04
N PHE A 135 -12.35 6.65 3.08
CA PHE A 135 -11.08 6.91 3.75
C PHE A 135 -11.23 6.99 5.28
N TYR A 136 -12.32 7.57 5.77
CA TYR A 136 -12.59 7.62 7.21
C TYR A 136 -12.89 6.24 7.80
N LEU A 137 -13.49 5.33 7.04
CA LEU A 137 -13.76 3.96 7.46
C LEU A 137 -12.48 3.20 7.89
N GLN A 138 -11.33 3.57 7.35
CA GLN A 138 -10.05 2.95 7.66
C GLN A 138 -9.49 3.39 9.04
N ILE A 139 -9.97 4.50 9.58
CA ILE A 139 -9.44 5.08 10.82
C ILE A 139 -9.71 4.21 12.06
N PRO A 140 -10.96 3.78 12.36
CA PRO A 140 -11.21 2.96 13.54
C PRO A 140 -10.38 1.65 13.59
N PRO A 141 -10.34 0.81 12.54
CA PRO A 141 -9.54 -0.40 12.57
C PRO A 141 -8.03 -0.11 12.62
N GLY A 142 -7.57 0.98 11.99
CA GLY A 142 -6.16 1.38 12.05
C GLY A 142 -5.75 1.85 13.45
N LEU A 143 -6.59 2.60 14.15
CA LEU A 143 -6.34 2.99 15.54
C LEU A 143 -6.36 1.76 16.48
N ALA A 144 -7.28 0.81 16.25
CA ALA A 144 -7.30 -0.45 16.98
C ALA A 144 -6.01 -1.25 16.76
N LEU A 145 -5.51 -1.30 15.52
CA LEU A 145 -4.23 -1.92 15.19
C LEU A 145 -3.07 -1.22 15.91
N LEU A 146 -2.98 0.10 15.89
CA LEU A 146 -1.95 0.86 16.62
C LEU A 146 -1.99 0.55 18.12
N ALA A 147 -3.17 0.52 18.71
CA ALA A 147 -3.34 0.17 20.12
C ALA A 147 -2.89 -1.27 20.42
N ALA A 148 -3.19 -2.22 19.52
CA ALA A 148 -2.77 -3.60 19.63
C ALA A 148 -1.23 -3.73 19.54
N ILE A 149 -0.60 -3.07 18.56
CA ILE A 149 0.86 -3.05 18.39
C ILE A 149 1.54 -2.47 19.63
N ALA A 150 1.02 -1.33 20.13
CA ALA A 150 1.59 -0.66 21.28
C ALA A 150 1.58 -1.53 22.56
N ARG A 151 0.55 -2.37 22.72
CA ARG A 151 0.38 -3.25 23.89
C ARG A 151 1.07 -4.62 23.76
N SER A 152 1.10 -5.17 22.55
CA SER A 152 1.49 -6.57 22.34
C SER A 152 2.95 -6.73 21.90
N ILE A 153 3.52 -5.79 21.14
CA ILE A 153 4.87 -5.90 20.61
C ILE A 153 5.85 -5.14 21.50
N ARG A 154 6.82 -5.85 22.06
CA ARG A 154 7.86 -5.23 22.92
C ARG A 154 8.79 -4.35 22.09
N PRO A 155 9.27 -3.22 22.65
CA PRO A 155 10.31 -2.42 22.01
C PRO A 155 11.57 -3.24 21.82
N GLN A 156 12.10 -3.24 20.59
CA GLN A 156 13.36 -3.90 20.25
C GLN A 156 14.44 -2.83 20.04
N ALA A 157 15.68 -3.15 20.35
CA ALA A 157 16.81 -2.27 20.10
C ALA A 157 16.98 -2.04 18.59
N VAL A 158 17.31 -0.82 18.21
CA VAL A 158 17.59 -0.46 16.81
C VAL A 158 19.05 -0.75 16.52
N HIS A 159 19.31 -1.47 15.46
CA HIS A 159 20.65 -1.72 14.97
C HIS A 159 20.96 -0.75 13.82
N ALA A 160 21.42 0.47 14.14
CA ALA A 160 21.73 1.52 13.15
C ALA A 160 22.79 1.10 12.09
N ALA A 161 23.53 0.02 12.32
CA ALA A 161 24.49 -0.53 11.36
C ALA A 161 23.85 -0.99 10.05
N GLY A 162 22.56 -1.39 10.05
CA GLY A 162 21.83 -1.80 8.85
C GLY A 162 21.58 -0.69 7.84
N LEU A 163 21.58 0.57 8.27
CA LEU A 163 21.37 1.73 7.38
C LEU A 163 22.58 2.01 6.46
N ARG A 164 23.77 1.69 6.91
CA ARG A 164 25.01 2.03 6.19
C ARG A 164 25.42 0.97 5.16
N ASN A 165 24.94 -0.26 5.31
CA ASN A 165 25.32 -1.39 4.46
C ASN A 165 24.19 -1.83 3.52
N GLY A 166 23.20 -0.98 3.26
CA GLY A 166 22.13 -1.28 2.31
C GLY A 166 22.64 -1.29 0.86
N ASP A 167 22.22 -2.27 0.09
CA ASP A 167 22.41 -2.26 -1.37
C ASP A 167 21.44 -1.26 -2.02
N TRP A 168 21.82 0.01 -1.95
CA TRP A 168 21.01 1.11 -2.51
C TRP A 168 20.82 1.01 -4.01
N GLY A 169 21.82 0.42 -4.72
CA GLY A 169 21.74 0.16 -6.15
C GLY A 169 20.67 -0.87 -6.47
N GLY A 170 20.72 -2.03 -5.83
CA GLY A 170 19.71 -3.08 -5.99
C GLY A 170 18.31 -2.63 -5.55
N ILE A 171 18.20 -1.86 -4.47
CA ILE A 171 16.93 -1.26 -4.04
C ILE A 171 16.35 -0.34 -5.11
N ALA A 172 17.17 0.56 -5.69
CA ALA A 172 16.71 1.50 -6.71
C ALA A 172 16.29 0.79 -8.00
N THR A 173 17.06 -0.18 -8.49
CA THR A 173 16.73 -0.94 -9.69
C THR A 173 15.47 -1.78 -9.49
N MET A 174 15.33 -2.45 -8.35
CA MET A 174 14.12 -3.20 -8.00
C MET A 174 12.89 -2.30 -7.88
N ALA A 175 13.02 -1.13 -7.25
CA ALA A 175 11.94 -0.16 -7.17
C ALA A 175 11.49 0.33 -8.55
N LEU A 176 12.45 0.66 -9.43
CA LEU A 176 12.17 1.06 -10.82
C LEU A 176 11.52 -0.07 -11.62
N GLY A 177 12.07 -1.26 -11.56
CA GLY A 177 11.58 -2.42 -12.30
C GLY A 177 10.16 -2.84 -11.88
N LEU A 178 9.92 -2.94 -10.57
CA LEU A 178 8.59 -3.28 -10.04
C LEU A 178 7.57 -2.18 -10.33
N SER A 179 7.95 -0.90 -10.24
CA SER A 179 7.07 0.22 -10.59
C SER A 179 6.68 0.19 -12.06
N ALA A 180 7.67 -0.02 -12.93
CA ALA A 180 7.44 -0.11 -14.37
C ALA A 180 6.54 -1.32 -14.70
N MET A 181 6.80 -2.48 -14.09
CA MET A 181 5.97 -3.67 -14.26
C MET A 181 4.52 -3.42 -13.79
N GLN A 182 4.33 -2.80 -12.63
CA GLN A 182 3.00 -2.47 -12.11
C GLN A 182 2.24 -1.54 -13.05
N ILE A 183 2.90 -0.50 -13.57
CA ILE A 183 2.30 0.43 -14.53
C ILE A 183 1.88 -0.31 -15.83
N VAL A 184 2.72 -1.19 -16.35
CA VAL A 184 2.39 -1.99 -17.54
C VAL A 184 1.16 -2.85 -17.29
N LEU A 185 1.07 -3.52 -16.15
CA LEU A 185 -0.06 -4.39 -15.82
C LEU A 185 -1.37 -3.61 -15.59
N GLU A 186 -1.28 -2.44 -14.97
CA GLU A 186 -2.45 -1.62 -14.64
C GLU A 186 -2.97 -0.82 -15.85
N GLU A 187 -2.05 -0.22 -16.62
CA GLU A 187 -2.39 0.66 -17.73
C GLU A 187 -2.41 -0.06 -19.10
N GLY A 188 -1.82 -1.26 -19.21
CA GLY A 188 -1.67 -1.98 -20.46
C GLY A 188 -3.00 -2.23 -21.18
N GLY A 189 -4.00 -2.73 -20.47
CA GLY A 189 -5.32 -2.98 -21.04
C GLY A 189 -6.05 -1.72 -21.54
N ARG A 190 -5.73 -0.55 -20.98
CA ARG A 190 -6.34 0.73 -21.38
C ARG A 190 -5.64 1.38 -22.55
N ARG A 191 -4.37 1.04 -22.77
CA ARG A 191 -3.50 1.65 -23.78
C ARG A 191 -3.18 0.69 -24.93
N ASP A 192 -4.02 -0.32 -25.14
CA ASP A 192 -3.87 -1.33 -26.20
C ASP A 192 -2.51 -2.06 -26.14
N TRP A 193 -2.02 -2.30 -24.93
CA TRP A 193 -0.79 -3.04 -24.65
C TRP A 193 0.40 -2.53 -25.48
N PHE A 194 1.07 -3.42 -26.21
CA PHE A 194 2.28 -3.11 -26.97
C PHE A 194 2.03 -2.27 -28.25
N ALA A 195 0.79 -1.91 -28.55
CA ALA A 195 0.49 -0.88 -29.55
C ALA A 195 0.83 0.53 -29.06
N SER A 196 0.89 0.73 -27.74
CA SER A 196 1.28 2.00 -27.12
C SER A 196 2.80 2.11 -26.93
N PRO A 197 3.46 3.15 -27.47
CA PRO A 197 4.88 3.40 -27.23
C PRO A 197 5.23 3.55 -25.75
N PHE A 198 4.32 4.10 -24.94
CA PHE A 198 4.48 4.24 -23.50
C PHE A 198 4.59 2.88 -22.82
N ILE A 199 3.70 1.93 -23.14
CA ILE A 199 3.73 0.58 -22.56
C ILE A 199 4.97 -0.17 -22.99
N VAL A 200 5.39 -0.06 -24.26
CA VAL A 200 6.63 -0.69 -24.78
C VAL A 200 7.85 -0.16 -24.00
N GLN A 201 8.00 1.15 -23.87
CA GLN A 201 9.14 1.76 -23.14
C GLN A 201 9.15 1.35 -21.68
N THR A 202 7.98 1.36 -21.04
CA THR A 202 7.84 0.98 -19.63
C THR A 202 8.12 -0.52 -19.43
N SER A 203 7.75 -1.39 -20.39
CA SER A 203 8.07 -2.83 -20.36
C SER A 203 9.57 -3.07 -20.51
N ILE A 204 10.24 -2.34 -21.40
CA ILE A 204 11.71 -2.41 -21.54
C ILE A 204 12.38 -1.96 -20.23
N LEU A 205 11.93 -0.86 -19.65
CA LEU A 205 12.43 -0.38 -18.36
C LEU A 205 12.24 -1.44 -17.27
N ALA A 206 11.08 -2.08 -17.19
CA ALA A 206 10.83 -3.16 -16.24
C ALA A 206 11.81 -4.32 -16.43
N ALA A 207 11.97 -4.80 -17.67
CA ALA A 207 12.84 -5.94 -17.99
C ALA A 207 14.34 -5.67 -17.78
N THR A 208 14.78 -4.43 -17.93
CA THR A 208 16.21 -4.06 -17.77
C THR A 208 16.57 -3.69 -16.33
N SER A 209 15.59 -3.34 -15.50
CA SER A 209 15.80 -2.94 -14.10
C SER A 209 15.65 -4.10 -13.12
N LEU A 210 14.97 -5.17 -13.47
CA LEU A 210 14.81 -6.40 -12.68
C LEU A 210 15.88 -7.43 -13.00
#